data_e3194120dfe6224fb60ef4002a076886
#
_entry.id   e3194120dfe6224fb60ef4002a076886
#
_cell.length_a   1.000
_cell.length_b   1.000
_cell.length_c   1.000
_cell.angle_alpha   90.00
_cell.angle_beta   90.00
_cell.angle_gamma   90.00
#
_symmetry.space_group_name_H-M   'P 1'
#
loop_
_entity.id
_entity.type
_entity.pdbx_description
1 polymer ?
#
loop_
_entity_poly.entity_id
_entity_poly.type
_entity_poly.pdbx_seq_one_letter_code
_entity_poly.pdbx_strand_id
1 'polypeptide(L)'
;HATSTLYEPADFEGELQTMCLRENIVVITYFSLAAGFLTGKYRSAADFAKSARVPGIKKYLNPRGLKILDAVDAVARGCNATPAQVSLAWLMSRPGVTAPIASATNLNQLQEILRATQIGLDAEAMATLDQASA
;
A
#
# COMPACT_ATOMS: atom_id res chain seq x y z
N HIS A 1 3.41 16.74 0.22
CA HIS A 1 2.75 15.44 0.00
C HIS A 1 3.28 14.80 -1.27
N ALA A 2 3.43 13.49 -1.29
CA ALA A 2 3.83 12.71 -2.47
C ALA A 2 2.85 11.57 -2.70
N THR A 3 2.61 11.20 -3.97
CA THR A 3 1.94 9.94 -4.29
C THR A 3 2.93 8.81 -4.06
N SER A 4 2.59 7.83 -3.26
CA SER A 4 3.36 6.61 -3.13
C SER A 4 2.47 5.47 -2.69
N THR A 5 2.57 4.35 -3.39
CA THR A 5 1.84 3.12 -3.11
C THR A 5 2.73 1.93 -3.40
N LEU A 6 2.37 0.78 -2.82
CA LEU A 6 3.01 -0.49 -3.19
C LEU A 6 2.82 -0.83 -4.68
N TYR A 7 1.79 -0.29 -5.33
CA TYR A 7 1.56 -0.48 -6.77
C TYR A 7 2.48 0.38 -7.64
N GLU A 8 2.74 1.61 -7.24
CA GLU A 8 3.57 2.60 -7.98
C GLU A 8 4.60 3.24 -7.05
N PRO A 9 5.62 2.47 -6.59
CA PRO A 9 6.67 3.03 -5.73
C PRO A 9 7.51 4.09 -6.46
N ALA A 10 7.69 3.95 -7.76
CA ALA A 10 8.48 4.87 -8.59
C ALA A 10 7.95 6.30 -8.61
N ASP A 11 6.67 6.53 -8.26
CA ASP A 11 6.13 7.89 -8.16
C ASP A 11 6.83 8.74 -7.09
N PHE A 12 7.42 8.09 -6.10
CA PHE A 12 8.17 8.77 -5.03
C PHE A 12 9.65 8.38 -5.03
N GLU A 13 9.95 7.09 -5.23
CA GLU A 13 11.31 6.57 -5.17
C GLU A 13 12.16 7.09 -6.34
N GLY A 14 13.40 7.48 -6.04
CA GLY A 14 14.30 8.08 -7.02
C GLY A 14 14.73 9.50 -6.64
N GLU A 15 14.66 10.44 -7.58
CA GLU A 15 15.14 11.80 -7.37
C GLU A 15 14.39 12.55 -6.26
N LEU A 16 13.06 12.43 -6.23
CA LEU A 16 12.23 13.09 -5.22
C LEU A 16 12.56 12.57 -3.82
N GLN A 17 12.65 11.26 -3.65
CA GLN A 17 13.02 10.63 -2.39
C GLN A 17 14.43 11.07 -1.96
N THR A 18 15.40 11.02 -2.88
CA THR A 18 16.78 11.42 -2.62
C THR A 18 16.86 12.88 -2.18
N MET A 19 16.14 13.77 -2.85
CA MET A 19 16.06 15.17 -2.47
C MET A 19 15.45 15.35 -1.08
N CYS A 20 14.32 14.70 -0.79
CA CYS A 20 13.66 14.79 0.50
C CYS A 20 14.56 14.32 1.65
N LEU A 21 15.30 13.21 1.45
CA LEU A 21 16.24 12.69 2.44
C LEU A 21 17.41 13.67 2.66
N ARG A 22 18.01 14.19 1.58
CA ARG A 22 19.12 15.15 1.65
C ARG A 22 18.75 16.44 2.38
N GLU A 23 17.57 16.97 2.06
CA GLU A 23 17.08 18.25 2.62
C GLU A 23 16.31 18.06 3.95
N ASN A 24 16.25 16.84 4.48
CA ASN A 24 15.52 16.48 5.70
C ASN A 24 14.03 16.92 5.65
N ILE A 25 13.40 16.71 4.50
CA ILE A 25 12.00 17.07 4.27
C ILE A 25 11.11 15.92 4.72
N VAL A 26 10.12 16.23 5.55
CA VAL A 26 9.09 15.31 6.00
C VAL A 26 8.15 14.96 4.84
N VAL A 27 7.97 13.68 4.56
CA VAL A 27 7.10 13.20 3.48
C VAL A 27 5.88 12.48 4.04
N ILE A 28 4.70 12.98 3.66
CA ILE A 28 3.42 12.35 3.94
C ILE A 28 2.84 11.88 2.60
N THR A 29 2.58 10.58 2.47
CA THR A 29 2.09 9.99 1.23
C THR A 29 0.57 9.91 1.20
N TYR A 30 -0.03 10.18 0.05
CA TYR A 30 -1.46 10.02 -0.19
C TYR A 30 -1.72 8.91 -1.21
N PHE A 31 -2.97 8.50 -1.38
CA PHE A 31 -3.36 7.31 -2.16
C PHE A 31 -2.73 6.00 -1.67
N SER A 32 -2.32 5.93 -0.43
CA SER A 32 -1.52 4.84 0.17
C SER A 32 -2.07 3.43 -0.08
N LEU A 33 -3.38 3.28 -0.25
CA LEU A 33 -4.05 2.01 -0.57
C LEU A 33 -4.55 1.92 -2.03
N ALA A 34 -4.03 2.75 -2.94
CA ALA A 34 -4.41 2.74 -4.36
C ALA A 34 -5.94 2.79 -4.55
N ALA A 35 -6.59 3.81 -3.98
CA ALA A 35 -8.05 3.99 -3.96
C ALA A 35 -8.82 2.82 -3.30
N GLY A 36 -8.16 1.98 -2.53
CA GLY A 36 -8.72 0.79 -1.88
C GLY A 36 -8.39 -0.52 -2.58
N PHE A 37 -7.70 -0.50 -3.73
CA PHE A 37 -7.28 -1.70 -4.43
C PHE A 37 -6.43 -2.63 -3.54
N LEU A 38 -5.46 -2.07 -2.82
CA LEU A 38 -4.55 -2.81 -1.95
C LEU A 38 -5.20 -3.36 -0.67
N THR A 39 -6.49 -3.14 -0.46
CA THR A 39 -7.25 -3.85 0.58
C THR A 39 -7.58 -5.30 0.21
N GLY A 40 -7.37 -5.68 -1.06
CA GLY A 40 -7.66 -7.01 -1.56
C GLY A 40 -9.13 -7.33 -1.80
N LYS A 41 -10.02 -6.36 -1.69
CA LYS A 41 -11.49 -6.55 -1.87
C LYS A 41 -11.92 -6.67 -3.34
N TYR A 42 -11.07 -6.24 -4.26
CA TYR A 42 -11.39 -6.13 -5.68
C TYR A 42 -10.45 -7.02 -6.48
N ARG A 43 -10.92 -8.22 -6.83
CA ARG A 43 -10.14 -9.24 -7.55
C ARG A 43 -10.63 -9.45 -8.99
N SER A 44 -11.84 -9.01 -9.29
CA SER A 44 -12.46 -9.14 -10.60
C SER A 44 -13.40 -7.98 -10.90
N ALA A 45 -13.84 -7.87 -12.16
CA ALA A 45 -14.83 -6.87 -12.55
C ALA A 45 -16.18 -7.04 -11.80
N ALA A 46 -16.51 -8.26 -11.37
CA ALA A 46 -17.71 -8.53 -10.58
C ALA A 46 -17.70 -7.83 -9.21
N ASP A 47 -16.51 -7.53 -8.67
CA ASP A 47 -16.36 -6.86 -7.38
C ASP A 47 -16.64 -5.35 -7.46
N PHE A 48 -16.74 -4.79 -8.66
CA PHE A 48 -16.97 -3.35 -8.84
C PHE A 48 -18.31 -2.87 -8.27
N ALA A 49 -19.32 -3.73 -8.23
CA ALA A 49 -20.60 -3.40 -7.59
C ALA A 49 -20.47 -3.06 -6.09
N LYS A 50 -19.36 -3.39 -5.47
CA LYS A 50 -19.12 -3.19 -4.02
C LYS A 50 -18.64 -1.77 -3.67
N SER A 51 -18.35 -0.91 -4.64
CA SER A 51 -17.76 0.41 -4.37
C SER A 51 -18.15 1.50 -5.36
N ALA A 52 -18.42 2.68 -4.83
CA ALA A 52 -18.55 3.91 -5.64
C ALA A 52 -17.20 4.41 -6.22
N ARG A 53 -16.05 3.83 -5.76
CA ARG A 53 -14.71 4.22 -6.19
C ARG A 53 -14.18 3.44 -7.40
N VAL A 54 -15.04 2.71 -8.08
CA VAL A 54 -14.71 1.85 -9.25
C VAL A 54 -13.79 2.51 -10.28
N PRO A 55 -14.03 3.77 -10.72
CA PRO A 55 -13.15 4.38 -11.72
C PRO A 55 -11.69 4.46 -11.29
N GLY A 56 -11.44 4.71 -10.00
CA GLY A 56 -10.09 4.77 -9.43
C GLY A 56 -9.41 3.42 -9.26
N ILE A 57 -10.19 2.35 -9.11
CA ILE A 57 -9.69 0.98 -8.86
C ILE A 57 -9.43 0.23 -10.16
N LYS A 58 -10.25 0.49 -11.18
CA LYS A 58 -10.24 -0.26 -12.44
C LYS A 58 -8.88 -0.30 -13.12
N LYS A 59 -8.11 0.77 -13.05
CA LYS A 59 -6.77 0.87 -13.64
C LYS A 59 -5.77 -0.11 -13.02
N TYR A 60 -5.98 -0.51 -11.77
CA TYR A 60 -5.10 -1.42 -11.03
C TYR A 60 -5.45 -2.89 -11.25
N LEU A 61 -6.65 -3.20 -11.71
CA LEU A 61 -7.11 -4.57 -11.95
C LEU A 61 -6.57 -5.08 -13.29
N ASN A 62 -5.31 -5.45 -13.30
CA ASN A 62 -4.56 -5.98 -14.43
C ASN A 62 -3.59 -7.07 -13.93
N PRO A 63 -2.87 -7.80 -14.81
CA PRO A 63 -1.95 -8.87 -14.39
C PRO A 63 -0.90 -8.42 -13.37
N ARG A 64 -0.35 -7.20 -13.49
CA ARG A 64 0.62 -6.65 -12.53
C ARG A 64 -0.05 -6.41 -11.17
N GLY A 65 -1.22 -5.82 -11.16
CA GLY A 65 -1.96 -5.57 -9.91
C GLY A 65 -2.33 -6.86 -9.19
N LEU A 66 -2.77 -7.89 -9.92
CA LEU A 66 -3.07 -9.19 -9.32
C LEU A 66 -1.81 -9.86 -8.75
N LYS A 67 -0.67 -9.79 -9.45
CA LYS A 67 0.62 -10.27 -8.93
C LYS A 67 1.00 -9.57 -7.62
N ILE A 68 0.81 -8.26 -7.54
CA ILE A 68 1.07 -7.51 -6.30
C ILE A 68 0.14 -7.96 -5.18
N LEU A 69 -1.16 -8.13 -5.46
CA LEU A 69 -2.11 -8.61 -4.46
C LEU A 69 -1.78 -10.02 -3.96
N ASP A 70 -1.33 -10.92 -4.84
CA ASP A 70 -0.91 -12.27 -4.45
C ASP A 70 0.29 -12.23 -3.48
N ALA A 71 1.26 -11.36 -3.75
CA ALA A 71 2.40 -11.14 -2.84
C ALA A 71 1.96 -10.55 -1.50
N VAL A 72 1.06 -9.56 -1.52
CA VAL A 72 0.49 -8.96 -0.30
C VAL A 72 -0.27 -10.01 0.51
N ASP A 73 -1.05 -10.88 -0.13
CA ASP A 73 -1.77 -11.97 0.55
C ASP A 73 -0.82 -12.98 1.19
N ALA A 74 0.28 -13.33 0.50
CA ALA A 74 1.27 -14.25 1.03
C ALA A 74 1.92 -13.69 2.30
N VAL A 75 2.36 -12.44 2.26
CA VAL A 75 2.94 -11.74 3.42
C VAL A 75 1.90 -11.56 4.53
N ALA A 76 0.67 -11.18 4.21
CA ALA A 76 -0.40 -10.99 5.18
C ALA A 76 -0.70 -12.26 5.98
N ARG A 77 -0.72 -13.43 5.31
CA ARG A 77 -0.84 -14.73 6.00
C ARG A 77 0.32 -15.01 6.92
N GLY A 78 1.55 -14.71 6.50
CA GLY A 78 2.76 -14.93 7.31
C GLY A 78 2.82 -14.06 8.56
N CYS A 79 2.29 -12.82 8.48
CA CYS A 79 2.26 -11.85 9.58
C CYS A 79 0.97 -11.86 10.39
N ASN A 80 0.00 -12.73 10.06
CA ASN A 80 -1.36 -12.70 10.64
C ASN A 80 -2.00 -11.29 10.55
N ALA A 81 -1.87 -10.67 9.39
CA ALA A 81 -2.31 -9.32 9.10
C ALA A 81 -3.28 -9.28 7.92
N THR A 82 -3.89 -8.12 7.67
CA THR A 82 -4.71 -7.90 6.48
C THR A 82 -3.87 -7.32 5.33
N PRO A 83 -4.32 -7.46 4.06
CA PRO A 83 -3.68 -6.81 2.92
C PRO A 83 -3.47 -5.30 3.09
N ALA A 84 -4.47 -4.60 3.64
CA ALA A 84 -4.37 -3.17 3.92
C ALA A 84 -3.26 -2.86 4.93
N GLN A 85 -3.16 -3.65 6.01
CA GLN A 85 -2.13 -3.49 7.02
C GLN A 85 -0.74 -3.71 6.46
N VAL A 86 -0.54 -4.77 5.67
CA VAL A 86 0.75 -5.07 5.01
C VAL A 86 1.15 -3.94 4.06
N SER A 87 0.22 -3.46 3.24
CA SER A 87 0.49 -2.40 2.28
C SER A 87 0.89 -1.09 2.96
N LEU A 88 0.24 -0.74 4.07
CA LEU A 88 0.59 0.44 4.87
C LEU A 88 1.92 0.24 5.61
N ALA A 89 2.16 -0.94 6.19
CA ALA A 89 3.41 -1.25 6.88
C ALA A 89 4.61 -1.20 5.91
N TRP A 90 4.46 -1.74 4.70
CA TRP A 90 5.47 -1.62 3.66
C TRP A 90 5.79 -0.16 3.35
N LEU A 91 4.76 0.67 3.17
CA LEU A 91 4.94 2.09 2.85
C LEU A 91 5.64 2.85 3.99
N MET A 92 5.28 2.57 5.25
CA MET A 92 5.93 3.14 6.42
C MET A 92 7.39 2.70 6.58
N SER A 93 7.77 1.57 6.00
CA SER A 93 9.14 1.06 6.02
C SER A 93 10.03 1.68 4.93
N ARG A 94 9.47 2.48 4.02
CA ARG A 94 10.27 3.10 2.93
C ARG A 94 11.07 4.28 3.45
N PRO A 95 12.37 4.39 3.08
CA PRO A 95 13.19 5.54 3.45
C PRO A 95 12.55 6.87 3.03
N GLY A 96 12.52 7.83 3.92
CA GLY A 96 11.98 9.17 3.65
C GLY A 96 10.46 9.29 3.84
N VAL A 97 9.71 8.20 3.91
CA VAL A 97 8.28 8.25 4.24
C VAL A 97 8.11 8.41 5.75
N THR A 98 7.48 9.51 6.14
CA THR A 98 7.21 9.80 7.55
C THR A 98 5.90 9.17 8.01
N ALA A 99 4.86 9.32 7.20
CA ALA A 99 3.55 8.73 7.48
C ALA A 99 2.70 8.60 6.19
N PRO A 100 1.94 7.52 6.03
CA PRO A 100 0.91 7.42 5.01
C PRO A 100 -0.37 8.11 5.45
N ILE A 101 -1.13 8.66 4.49
CA ILE A 101 -2.51 9.09 4.70
C ILE A 101 -3.43 7.94 4.34
N ALA A 102 -4.27 7.55 5.27
CA ALA A 102 -5.32 6.58 5.05
C ALA A 102 -6.62 7.06 5.73
N SER A 103 -7.77 6.70 5.16
CA SER A 103 -9.07 7.06 5.70
C SER A 103 -9.90 5.82 6.02
N ALA A 104 -10.70 5.95 7.07
CA ALA A 104 -11.66 4.94 7.51
C ALA A 104 -13.07 5.53 7.49
N THR A 105 -14.06 4.71 7.14
CA THR A 105 -15.49 5.09 7.15
C THR A 105 -16.23 4.50 8.35
N ASN A 106 -15.58 3.63 9.13
CA ASN A 106 -16.12 3.04 10.34
C ASN A 106 -14.99 2.67 11.32
N LEU A 107 -15.37 2.34 12.55
CA LEU A 107 -14.43 2.05 13.63
C LEU A 107 -13.55 0.82 13.35
N ASN A 108 -14.11 -0.21 12.73
CA ASN A 108 -13.32 -1.43 12.40
C ASN A 108 -12.20 -1.12 11.41
N GLN A 109 -12.49 -0.33 10.38
CA GLN A 109 -11.47 0.13 9.42
C GLN A 109 -10.42 1.01 10.09
N LEU A 110 -10.81 1.88 11.01
CA LEU A 110 -9.87 2.70 11.76
C LEU A 110 -8.92 1.84 12.60
N GLN A 111 -9.46 0.87 13.33
CA GLN A 111 -8.66 -0.08 14.11
C GLN A 111 -7.71 -0.90 13.23
N GLU A 112 -8.18 -1.35 12.06
CA GLU A 112 -7.35 -2.05 11.07
C GLU A 112 -6.17 -1.19 10.62
N ILE A 113 -6.41 0.06 10.25
CA ILE A 113 -5.36 1.01 9.83
C ILE A 113 -4.35 1.26 10.95
N LEU A 114 -4.82 1.50 12.18
CA LEU A 114 -3.95 1.73 13.32
C LEU A 114 -3.05 0.52 13.64
N ARG A 115 -3.58 -0.70 13.49
CA ARG A 115 -2.77 -1.92 13.68
C ARG A 115 -1.63 -2.06 12.66
N ALA A 116 -1.72 -1.42 11.49
CA ALA A 116 -0.63 -1.43 10.53
C ALA A 116 0.68 -0.89 11.11
N THR A 117 0.61 0.04 12.08
CA THR A 117 1.80 0.59 12.75
C THR A 117 2.53 -0.42 13.64
N GLN A 118 1.90 -1.55 13.94
CA GLN A 118 2.45 -2.62 14.78
C GLN A 118 2.96 -3.81 13.96
N ILE A 119 2.77 -3.78 12.63
CA ILE A 119 3.23 -4.84 11.74
C ILE A 119 4.73 -4.65 11.45
N GLY A 120 5.55 -5.60 11.89
CA GLY A 120 6.95 -5.69 11.52
C GLY A 120 7.10 -6.57 10.28
N LEU A 121 7.55 -5.98 9.17
CA LEU A 121 7.91 -6.74 7.96
C LEU A 121 9.39 -7.10 8.04
N ASP A 122 9.70 -8.39 8.00
CA ASP A 122 11.07 -8.87 7.92
C ASP A 122 11.66 -8.68 6.51
N ALA A 123 12.94 -9.01 6.35
CA ALA A 123 13.65 -8.82 5.09
C ALA A 123 13.06 -9.66 3.95
N GLU A 124 12.55 -10.86 4.25
CA GLU A 124 11.93 -11.75 3.27
C GLU A 124 10.58 -11.18 2.78
N ALA A 125 9.74 -10.71 3.70
CA ALA A 125 8.48 -10.05 3.41
C ALA A 125 8.71 -8.78 2.56
N MET A 126 9.68 -7.94 2.93
CA MET A 126 10.05 -6.76 2.18
C MET A 126 10.50 -7.11 0.76
N ALA A 127 11.41 -8.08 0.62
CA ALA A 127 11.90 -8.53 -0.69
C ALA A 127 10.78 -9.07 -1.58
N THR A 128 9.84 -9.83 -1.01
CA THR A 128 8.67 -10.37 -1.73
C THR A 128 7.80 -9.24 -2.30
N LEU A 129 7.52 -8.23 -1.49
CA LEU A 129 6.71 -7.08 -1.90
C LEU A 129 7.42 -6.20 -2.92
N ASP A 130 8.71 -5.92 -2.72
CA ASP A 130 9.52 -5.14 -3.64
C ASP A 130 9.64 -5.82 -5.01
N GLN A 131 9.85 -7.13 -5.05
CA GLN A 131 9.91 -7.89 -6.30
C GLN A 131 8.57 -7.93 -7.04
N ALA A 132 7.47 -7.95 -6.32
CA ALA A 132 6.14 -7.94 -6.93
C ALA A 132 5.79 -6.57 -7.52
N SER A 133 6.27 -5.49 -6.92
CA SER A 133 5.96 -4.10 -7.29
C SER A 133 6.97 -3.47 -8.27
N ALA A 134 8.06 -4.15 -8.54
CA ALA A 134 9.08 -3.73 -9.50
C ALA A 134 8.57 -3.60 -10.95
#